data_7360548c2e215cfff80f8b997d9a224e
#
_entry.id   7360548c2e215cfff80f8b997d9a224e
#
_cell.length_a   1.000
_cell.length_b   1.000
_cell.length_c   1.000
_cell.angle_alpha   90.00
_cell.angle_beta   90.00
_cell.angle_gamma   90.00
#
_symmetry.space_group_name_H-M   'P 1'
#
loop_
_entity.id
_entity.type
_entity.pdbx_description
1 polymer ?
#
loop_
_entity_poly.entity_id
_entity_poly.type
_entity_poly.pdbx_seq_one_letter_code
_entity_poly.pdbx_strand_id
1 'polypeptide(L)'
;DLCINIYDMTKTCSDFPLGFYNGLEIFIDVDMANDYVKQYIPDFDLIEFYELLKKSQGYVLLRSNNKIDHVIGELYHVDNRIKLSYFKLKCLELLLFFSITNFDVHENISLTKQQVKIVDDVKNELINDLESKITIDELADNYGISKTTLKKCFKKVHGKPIFKWRKEYKLEYACKLIEGGSYTISEISKMVGYSSPSKFTQAFKEYIGCTPSEYKK
;
A
#
# COMPACT_ATOMS: atom_id res chain seq x y z
N ASP A 1 -0.92 3.19 5.24
CA ASP A 1 0.55 3.07 5.27
C ASP A 1 1.18 4.22 4.49
N LEU A 2 2.31 4.73 4.93
CA LEU A 2 3.09 5.78 4.27
C LEU A 2 4.38 5.17 3.73
N CYS A 3 4.61 5.36 2.43
CA CYS A 3 5.86 4.98 1.79
C CYS A 3 6.73 6.22 1.60
N ILE A 4 7.95 6.17 2.10
CA ILE A 4 8.97 7.17 1.85
C ILE A 4 10.02 6.54 0.97
N ASN A 5 10.27 7.10 -0.20
CA ASN A 5 11.30 6.61 -1.10
C ASN A 5 12.10 7.74 -1.73
N ILE A 6 13.29 7.40 -2.21
CA ILE A 6 14.08 8.28 -3.06
C ILE A 6 13.57 8.10 -4.48
N TYR A 7 13.02 9.18 -5.03
CA TYR A 7 12.43 9.20 -6.35
C TYR A 7 13.50 9.44 -7.43
N ASP A 8 13.55 8.54 -8.40
CA ASP A 8 14.35 8.73 -9.60
C ASP A 8 13.41 9.15 -10.75
N MET A 9 13.47 10.42 -11.12
CA MET A 9 12.64 11.02 -12.18
C MET A 9 12.75 10.30 -13.54
N THR A 10 13.75 9.45 -13.71
CA THR A 10 14.01 8.81 -15.01
C THR A 10 13.29 7.47 -15.20
N LYS A 11 12.74 6.86 -14.15
CA LYS A 11 12.18 5.50 -14.18
C LYS A 11 11.03 5.30 -13.21
N THR A 12 9.88 5.85 -13.47
CA THR A 12 8.68 5.51 -12.70
C THR A 12 7.60 4.94 -13.59
N CYS A 13 7.26 3.70 -13.31
CA CYS A 13 6.02 3.08 -13.75
C CYS A 13 5.28 2.64 -12.49
N SER A 14 4.14 3.23 -12.21
CA SER A 14 3.23 2.78 -11.16
C SER A 14 2.12 1.97 -11.80
N ASP A 15 2.04 0.69 -11.48
CA ASP A 15 0.98 -0.17 -11.95
C ASP A 15 -0.12 -0.28 -10.87
N PHE A 16 -1.33 0.07 -11.24
CA PHE A 16 -2.51 0.01 -10.37
C PHE A 16 -3.41 -1.15 -10.82
N PRO A 17 -3.34 -2.32 -10.18
CA PRO A 17 -4.05 -3.53 -10.61
C PRO A 17 -5.55 -3.35 -10.79
N LEU A 18 -6.15 -2.41 -10.07
CA LEU A 18 -7.57 -2.08 -10.17
C LEU A 18 -7.87 -0.93 -11.15
N GLY A 19 -6.86 -0.42 -11.87
CA GLY A 19 -6.99 0.66 -12.84
C GLY A 19 -7.26 2.03 -12.22
N PHE A 20 -7.22 2.17 -10.89
CA PHE A 20 -7.29 3.47 -10.22
C PHE A 20 -6.38 3.52 -9.00
N TYR A 21 -5.90 4.71 -8.70
CA TYR A 21 -5.14 5.05 -7.51
C TYR A 21 -5.94 6.07 -6.69
N ASN A 22 -6.06 5.80 -5.40
CA ASN A 22 -6.61 6.76 -4.45
C ASN A 22 -5.57 6.97 -3.35
N GLY A 23 -4.76 7.98 -3.53
CA GLY A 23 -3.66 8.30 -2.64
C GLY A 23 -3.16 9.72 -2.85
N LEU A 24 -2.29 10.16 -1.96
CA LEU A 24 -1.60 11.43 -2.02
C LEU A 24 -0.11 11.17 -2.17
N GLU A 25 0.52 11.84 -3.13
CA GLU A 25 1.97 11.84 -3.30
C GLU A 25 2.52 13.22 -2.95
N ILE A 26 3.57 13.25 -2.15
CA ILE A 26 4.27 14.47 -1.76
C ILE A 26 5.72 14.33 -2.24
N PHE A 27 6.12 15.20 -3.14
CA PHE A 27 7.49 15.28 -3.63
C PHE A 27 8.21 16.41 -2.91
N ILE A 28 9.38 16.13 -2.37
CA ILE A 28 10.21 17.09 -1.66
C ILE A 28 11.57 17.15 -2.36
N ASP A 29 11.90 18.30 -2.92
CA ASP A 29 13.25 18.61 -3.35
C ASP A 29 14.07 18.92 -2.09
N VAL A 30 15.01 18.03 -1.78
CA VAL A 30 15.76 18.07 -0.52
C VAL A 30 16.67 19.31 -0.46
N ASP A 31 17.34 19.65 -1.57
CA ASP A 31 18.28 20.76 -1.63
C ASP A 31 17.56 22.10 -1.48
N MET A 32 16.40 22.24 -2.12
CA MET A 32 15.59 23.46 -2.05
C MET A 32 14.82 23.59 -0.72
N ALA A 33 14.41 22.49 -0.13
CA ALA A 33 13.54 22.50 1.04
C ALA A 33 14.29 22.52 2.37
N ASN A 34 15.56 22.11 2.42
CA ASN A 34 16.28 21.92 3.67
C ASN A 34 16.34 23.18 4.54
N ASP A 35 16.74 24.30 3.97
CA ASP A 35 16.83 25.56 4.72
C ASP A 35 15.47 26.07 5.18
N TYR A 36 14.43 25.87 4.35
CA TYR A 36 13.06 26.22 4.71
C TYR A 36 12.55 25.34 5.88
N VAL A 37 12.80 24.06 5.85
CA VAL A 37 12.40 23.13 6.93
C VAL A 37 13.12 23.46 8.23
N LYS A 38 14.41 23.76 8.20
CA LYS A 38 15.19 24.15 9.38
C LYS A 38 14.68 25.40 10.09
N GLN A 39 13.99 26.30 9.40
CA GLN A 39 13.35 27.46 10.04
C GLN A 39 12.23 27.05 11.01
N TYR A 40 11.56 25.93 10.76
CA TYR A 40 10.42 25.44 11.55
C TYR A 40 10.76 24.23 12.41
N ILE A 41 11.73 23.43 12.00
CA ILE A 41 12.18 22.22 12.69
C ILE A 41 13.73 22.26 12.73
N PRO A 42 14.32 23.07 13.64
CA PRO A 42 15.77 23.31 13.65
C PRO A 42 16.63 22.06 13.80
N ASP A 43 16.12 21.06 14.54
CA ASP A 43 16.84 19.82 14.84
C ASP A 43 16.64 18.74 13.76
N PHE A 44 15.97 19.06 12.64
CA PHE A 44 15.73 18.12 11.55
C PHE A 44 16.44 18.55 10.27
N ASP A 45 17.41 17.73 9.84
CA ASP A 45 18.15 17.94 8.60
C ASP A 45 17.64 17.00 7.50
N LEU A 46 17.03 17.57 6.46
CA LEU A 46 16.50 16.81 5.32
C LEU A 46 17.61 16.11 4.53
N ILE A 47 18.81 16.68 4.49
CA ILE A 47 19.95 16.09 3.78
C ILE A 47 20.43 14.84 4.55
N GLU A 48 20.55 14.92 5.86
CA GLU A 48 20.88 13.76 6.69
C GLU A 48 19.80 12.66 6.58
N PHE A 49 18.56 13.06 6.59
CA PHE A 49 17.44 12.14 6.41
C PHE A 49 17.48 11.45 5.04
N TYR A 50 17.78 12.20 3.98
CA TYR A 50 17.95 11.65 2.64
C TYR A 50 19.11 10.65 2.56
N GLU A 51 20.26 10.96 3.18
CA GLU A 51 21.40 10.04 3.24
C GLU A 51 21.06 8.77 4.07
N LEU A 52 20.26 8.90 5.12
CA LEU A 52 19.72 7.77 5.86
C LEU A 52 18.84 6.86 4.97
N LEU A 53 17.96 7.46 4.18
CA LEU A 53 17.14 6.72 3.21
C LEU A 53 17.99 6.02 2.15
N LYS A 54 19.07 6.65 1.66
CA LYS A 54 20.02 6.00 0.74
C LYS A 54 20.65 4.76 1.35
N LYS A 55 21.07 4.83 2.61
CA LYS A 55 21.65 3.69 3.33
C LYS A 55 20.65 2.55 3.52
N SER A 56 19.37 2.86 3.64
CA SER A 56 18.27 1.88 3.71
C SER A 56 17.78 1.41 2.34
N GLN A 57 18.59 1.51 1.30
CA GLN A 57 18.28 1.17 -0.10
C GLN A 57 17.19 2.07 -0.73
N GLY A 58 17.03 3.27 -0.23
CA GLY A 58 16.17 4.30 -0.80
C GLY A 58 14.67 4.13 -0.53
N TYR A 59 14.29 3.26 0.41
CA TYR A 59 12.88 2.95 0.65
C TYR A 59 12.62 2.66 2.13
N VAL A 60 11.66 3.37 2.72
CA VAL A 60 11.15 3.11 4.08
C VAL A 60 9.63 3.06 4.05
N LEU A 61 9.05 1.99 4.56
CA LEU A 61 7.60 1.87 4.74
C LEU A 61 7.25 2.11 6.22
N LEU A 62 6.56 3.20 6.48
CA LEU A 62 5.97 3.47 7.79
C LEU A 62 4.54 2.92 7.83
N ARG A 63 4.28 2.06 8.81
CA ARG A 63 2.93 1.60 9.03
C ARG A 63 2.05 2.73 9.52
N SER A 64 0.86 2.71 8.98
CA SER A 64 -0.24 3.53 9.45
C SER A 64 -0.33 3.48 10.99
N ASN A 65 -0.33 4.63 11.58
CA ASN A 65 -0.64 4.83 12.99
C ASN A 65 -1.61 6.02 13.11
N ASN A 66 -2.30 6.13 14.24
CA ASN A 66 -3.33 7.14 14.43
C ASN A 66 -2.85 8.57 14.15
N LYS A 67 -1.57 8.87 14.33
CA LYS A 67 -1.00 10.21 14.09
C LYS A 67 -0.85 10.48 12.58
N ILE A 68 -0.23 9.55 11.85
CA ILE A 68 -0.02 9.67 10.39
C ILE A 68 -1.38 9.63 9.68
N ASP A 69 -2.29 8.76 10.10
CA ASP A 69 -3.63 8.65 9.51
C ASP A 69 -4.45 9.92 9.69
N HIS A 70 -4.33 10.57 10.84
CA HIS A 70 -4.98 11.84 11.10
C HIS A 70 -4.45 12.93 10.15
N VAL A 71 -3.13 13.08 10.05
CA VAL A 71 -2.51 14.08 9.15
C VAL A 71 -2.92 13.89 7.70
N ILE A 72 -2.84 12.65 7.20
CA ILE A 72 -3.18 12.32 5.82
C ILE A 72 -4.67 12.43 5.56
N GLY A 73 -5.51 11.94 6.49
CA GLY A 73 -6.96 11.99 6.37
C GLY A 73 -7.52 13.40 6.18
N GLU A 74 -6.94 14.37 6.88
CA GLU A 74 -7.33 15.78 6.77
C GLU A 74 -7.02 16.39 5.39
N LEU A 75 -6.01 15.87 4.66
CA LEU A 75 -5.64 16.38 3.34
C LEU A 75 -6.70 16.15 2.26
N TYR A 76 -7.62 15.21 2.47
CA TYR A 76 -8.68 14.92 1.52
C TYR A 76 -9.90 15.86 1.61
N HIS A 77 -10.04 16.62 2.71
CA HIS A 77 -11.25 17.40 3.00
C HIS A 77 -10.97 18.90 3.19
N VAL A 78 -9.97 19.44 2.50
CA VAL A 78 -9.52 20.83 2.64
C VAL A 78 -10.29 21.77 1.73
N ASP A 79 -10.75 22.91 2.28
CA ASP A 79 -11.31 24.02 1.50
C ASP A 79 -10.26 24.55 0.49
N ASN A 80 -10.69 24.70 -0.77
CA ASN A 80 -9.80 25.11 -1.86
C ASN A 80 -9.13 26.49 -1.62
N ARG A 81 -9.76 27.37 -0.83
CA ARG A 81 -9.23 28.71 -0.52
C ARG A 81 -7.97 28.68 0.31
N ILE A 82 -7.77 27.67 1.13
CA ILE A 82 -6.62 27.52 2.04
C ILE A 82 -5.73 26.32 1.67
N LYS A 83 -6.08 25.57 0.63
CA LYS A 83 -5.51 24.27 0.29
C LYS A 83 -3.98 24.28 0.23
N LEU A 84 -3.39 25.25 -0.47
CA LEU A 84 -1.93 25.33 -0.63
C LEU A 84 -1.21 25.54 0.71
N SER A 85 -1.69 26.49 1.51
CA SER A 85 -1.10 26.78 2.82
C SER A 85 -1.31 25.62 3.80
N TYR A 86 -2.49 25.02 3.75
CA TYR A 86 -2.80 23.85 4.58
C TYR A 86 -1.90 22.66 4.25
N PHE A 87 -1.67 22.37 2.96
CA PHE A 87 -0.77 21.30 2.53
C PHE A 87 0.67 21.55 3.00
N LYS A 88 1.16 22.79 2.93
CA LYS A 88 2.49 23.14 3.46
C LYS A 88 2.61 22.86 4.95
N LEU A 89 1.60 23.24 5.75
CA LEU A 89 1.57 22.97 7.19
C LEU A 89 1.57 21.47 7.48
N LYS A 90 0.77 20.69 6.74
CA LYS A 90 0.70 19.24 6.91
C LYS A 90 1.99 18.52 6.47
N CYS A 91 2.68 19.03 5.45
CA CYS A 91 4.01 18.53 5.11
C CYS A 91 5.01 18.78 6.24
N LEU A 92 5.01 19.99 6.85
CA LEU A 92 5.87 20.28 8.00
C LEU A 92 5.51 19.40 9.20
N GLU A 93 4.22 19.15 9.46
CA GLU A 93 3.77 18.26 10.53
C GLU A 93 4.27 16.82 10.31
N LEU A 94 4.20 16.30 9.08
CA LEU A 94 4.78 15.00 8.73
C LEU A 94 6.28 14.95 8.96
N LEU A 95 7.02 15.98 8.53
CA LEU A 95 8.46 16.06 8.73
C LEU A 95 8.81 16.15 10.23
N LEU A 96 8.00 16.85 11.02
CA LEU A 96 8.15 16.89 12.48
C LEU A 96 7.96 15.49 13.10
N PHE A 97 7.01 14.69 12.62
CA PHE A 97 6.91 13.30 13.06
C PHE A 97 8.11 12.46 12.63
N PHE A 98 8.66 12.72 11.46
CA PHE A 98 9.88 12.02 11.01
C PHE A 98 11.08 12.37 11.88
N SER A 99 11.22 13.61 12.33
CA SER A 99 12.35 14.02 13.18
C SER A 99 12.44 13.27 14.52
N ILE A 100 11.29 12.81 15.04
CA ILE A 100 11.22 12.04 16.31
C ILE A 100 11.05 10.51 16.08
N THR A 101 10.92 10.09 14.81
CA THR A 101 10.76 8.67 14.48
C THR A 101 12.13 8.03 14.40
N ASN A 102 12.34 7.00 15.20
CA ASN A 102 13.55 6.20 15.05
C ASN A 102 13.45 5.35 13.78
N PHE A 103 14.14 5.79 12.72
CA PHE A 103 14.28 5.06 11.47
C PHE A 103 15.41 4.01 11.61
N ASP A 104 15.35 3.18 12.67
CA ASP A 104 16.31 2.12 12.86
C ASP A 104 16.35 1.21 11.62
N VAL A 105 17.43 1.35 10.86
CA VAL A 105 17.69 0.61 9.61
C VAL A 105 17.68 -0.91 9.87
N HIS A 106 17.85 -1.33 11.12
CA HIS A 106 17.89 -2.73 11.53
C HIS A 106 16.53 -3.33 11.92
N GLU A 107 15.58 -2.54 12.44
CA GLU A 107 14.21 -3.01 12.75
C GLU A 107 13.21 -2.76 11.63
N ASN A 108 13.36 -1.68 10.90
CA ASN A 108 12.70 -1.51 9.60
C ASN A 108 13.50 -2.30 8.57
N ILE A 109 13.29 -3.60 8.49
CA ILE A 109 13.93 -4.49 7.51
C ILE A 109 13.82 -3.80 6.14
N SER A 110 14.89 -3.17 5.67
CA SER A 110 14.95 -2.67 4.31
C SER A 110 14.75 -3.88 3.40
N LEU A 111 13.70 -3.87 2.60
CA LEU A 111 13.54 -4.89 1.58
C LEU A 111 14.55 -4.58 0.47
N THR A 112 15.25 -5.58 0.00
CA THR A 112 16.08 -5.38 -1.19
C THR A 112 15.20 -5.07 -2.40
N LYS A 113 15.72 -4.36 -3.40
CA LYS A 113 15.00 -4.14 -4.68
C LYS A 113 14.51 -5.46 -5.27
N GLN A 114 15.30 -6.53 -5.13
CA GLN A 114 14.91 -7.87 -5.56
C GLN A 114 13.72 -8.42 -4.76
N GLN A 115 13.69 -8.23 -3.45
CA GLN A 115 12.58 -8.69 -2.60
C GLN A 115 11.28 -7.90 -2.89
N VAL A 116 11.38 -6.59 -3.14
CA VAL A 116 10.22 -5.77 -3.56
C VAL A 116 9.71 -6.28 -4.89
N LYS A 117 10.60 -6.49 -5.87
CA LYS A 117 10.22 -7.05 -7.17
C LYS A 117 9.54 -8.41 -7.04
N ILE A 118 10.10 -9.34 -6.25
CA ILE A 118 9.46 -10.64 -6.00
C ILE A 118 8.05 -10.49 -5.41
N VAL A 119 7.88 -9.58 -4.46
CA VAL A 119 6.55 -9.33 -3.86
C VAL A 119 5.55 -8.80 -4.89
N ASP A 120 5.99 -7.92 -5.79
CA ASP A 120 5.15 -7.40 -6.88
C ASP A 120 4.82 -8.50 -7.90
N ASP A 121 5.80 -9.31 -8.27
CA ASP A 121 5.60 -10.44 -9.20
C ASP A 121 4.61 -11.46 -8.60
N VAL A 122 4.77 -11.81 -7.32
CA VAL A 122 3.83 -12.68 -6.56
C VAL A 122 2.42 -12.07 -6.52
N LYS A 123 2.30 -10.77 -6.26
CA LYS A 123 1.02 -10.06 -6.28
C LYS A 123 0.35 -10.21 -7.65
N ASN A 124 1.09 -9.95 -8.73
CA ASN A 124 0.58 -10.01 -10.09
C ASN A 124 0.15 -11.44 -10.46
N GLU A 125 0.91 -12.47 -10.08
CA GLU A 125 0.51 -13.88 -10.26
C GLU A 125 -0.82 -14.18 -9.56
N LEU A 126 -0.97 -13.73 -8.30
CA LEU A 126 -2.20 -13.93 -7.52
C LEU A 126 -3.42 -13.20 -8.06
N ILE A 127 -3.23 -12.07 -8.76
CA ILE A 127 -4.29 -11.29 -9.39
C ILE A 127 -4.70 -11.88 -10.73
N ASN A 128 -3.73 -12.31 -11.53
CA ASN A 128 -3.96 -12.83 -12.87
C ASN A 128 -4.72 -14.15 -12.87
N ASP A 129 -4.60 -14.93 -11.81
CA ASP A 129 -5.35 -16.19 -11.64
C ASP A 129 -6.03 -16.23 -10.26
N LEU A 130 -7.24 -15.67 -10.20
CA LEU A 130 -8.03 -15.65 -8.97
C LEU A 130 -8.57 -17.04 -8.59
N GLU A 131 -8.68 -17.96 -9.54
CA GLU A 131 -9.17 -19.33 -9.30
C GLU A 131 -8.07 -20.25 -8.75
N SER A 132 -6.81 -19.93 -9.02
CA SER A 132 -5.65 -20.71 -8.57
C SER A 132 -5.73 -21.05 -7.08
N LYS A 133 -5.32 -22.26 -6.76
CA LYS A 133 -5.15 -22.76 -5.38
C LYS A 133 -3.69 -22.78 -4.95
N ILE A 134 -2.85 -21.98 -5.62
CA ILE A 134 -1.42 -21.94 -5.33
C ILE A 134 -1.15 -21.72 -3.85
N THR A 135 -0.24 -22.48 -3.31
CA THR A 135 0.19 -22.42 -1.91
C THR A 135 1.34 -21.43 -1.73
N ILE A 136 1.62 -21.05 -0.48
CA ILE A 136 2.78 -20.17 -0.21
C ILE A 136 4.10 -20.92 -0.46
N ASP A 137 4.11 -22.24 -0.31
CA ASP A 137 5.29 -23.04 -0.57
C ASP A 137 5.62 -23.00 -2.08
N GLU A 138 4.64 -23.28 -2.93
CA GLU A 138 4.79 -23.18 -4.38
C GLU A 138 5.21 -21.77 -4.83
N LEU A 139 4.58 -20.72 -4.28
CA LEU A 139 5.00 -19.34 -4.57
C LEU A 139 6.45 -19.10 -4.17
N ALA A 140 6.86 -19.54 -2.98
CA ALA A 140 8.23 -19.36 -2.49
C ALA A 140 9.25 -20.10 -3.39
N ASP A 141 8.92 -21.32 -3.81
CA ASP A 141 9.75 -22.14 -4.69
C ASP A 141 9.85 -21.50 -6.10
N ASN A 142 8.73 -21.00 -6.67
CA ASN A 142 8.70 -20.35 -7.98
C ASN A 142 9.62 -19.13 -8.06
N TYR A 143 9.74 -18.39 -6.95
CA TYR A 143 10.55 -17.16 -6.89
C TYR A 143 11.92 -17.35 -6.19
N GLY A 144 12.29 -18.58 -5.85
CA GLY A 144 13.59 -18.90 -5.28
C GLY A 144 13.88 -18.24 -3.93
N ILE A 145 12.85 -18.04 -3.10
CA ILE A 145 13.00 -17.49 -1.75
C ILE A 145 12.36 -18.38 -0.70
N SER A 146 12.80 -18.24 0.56
CA SER A 146 12.18 -19.01 1.62
C SER A 146 10.73 -18.54 1.89
N LYS A 147 9.82 -19.48 2.24
CA LYS A 147 8.46 -19.22 2.68
C LYS A 147 8.38 -18.15 3.77
N THR A 148 9.30 -18.20 4.73
CA THR A 148 9.36 -17.23 5.82
C THR A 148 9.71 -15.84 5.30
N THR A 149 10.69 -15.75 4.39
CA THR A 149 11.08 -14.49 3.75
C THR A 149 9.92 -13.92 2.93
N LEU A 150 9.27 -14.75 2.09
CA LEU A 150 8.12 -14.32 1.28
C LEU A 150 7.00 -13.74 2.14
N LYS A 151 6.57 -14.48 3.19
CA LYS A 151 5.55 -14.00 4.13
C LYS A 151 5.93 -12.67 4.78
N LYS A 152 7.19 -12.53 5.20
CA LYS A 152 7.71 -11.34 5.88
C LYS A 152 7.74 -10.14 4.92
N CYS A 153 8.28 -10.33 3.71
CA CYS A 153 8.36 -9.29 2.69
C CYS A 153 6.97 -8.86 2.24
N PHE A 154 6.10 -9.81 1.90
CA PHE A 154 4.74 -9.50 1.44
C PHE A 154 3.93 -8.76 2.50
N LYS A 155 3.96 -9.25 3.76
CA LYS A 155 3.29 -8.56 4.87
C LYS A 155 3.87 -7.16 5.08
N LYS A 156 5.15 -6.96 4.81
CA LYS A 156 5.80 -5.67 4.96
C LYS A 156 5.39 -4.69 3.87
N VAL A 157 5.34 -5.13 2.61
CA VAL A 157 4.91 -4.29 1.48
C VAL A 157 3.40 -3.99 1.54
N HIS A 158 2.58 -5.03 1.75
CA HIS A 158 1.12 -4.89 1.65
C HIS A 158 0.40 -4.78 3.00
N GLY A 159 1.12 -4.71 4.12
CA GLY A 159 0.53 -4.58 5.46
C GLY A 159 -0.20 -5.83 5.99
N LYS A 160 -0.45 -6.81 5.13
CA LYS A 160 -1.31 -7.97 5.41
C LYS A 160 -0.65 -9.28 4.96
N PRO A 161 -0.96 -10.41 5.63
CA PRO A 161 -0.55 -11.73 5.13
C PRO A 161 -1.09 -12.00 3.73
N ILE A 162 -0.33 -12.74 2.90
CA ILE A 162 -0.62 -13.02 1.48
C ILE A 162 -2.08 -13.46 1.25
N PHE A 163 -2.55 -14.46 1.98
CA PHE A 163 -3.91 -14.98 1.75
C PHE A 163 -5.00 -14.08 2.30
N LYS A 164 -4.73 -13.29 3.34
CA LYS A 164 -5.67 -12.27 3.81
C LYS A 164 -5.81 -11.17 2.76
N TRP A 165 -4.69 -10.69 2.23
CA TRP A 165 -4.65 -9.71 1.14
C TRP A 165 -5.40 -10.22 -0.09
N ARG A 166 -5.11 -11.47 -0.52
CA ARG A 166 -5.78 -12.10 -1.66
C ARG A 166 -7.29 -12.25 -1.46
N LYS A 167 -7.73 -12.67 -0.25
CA LYS A 167 -9.16 -12.76 0.08
C LYS A 167 -9.86 -11.41 -0.07
N GLU A 168 -9.27 -10.36 0.48
CA GLU A 168 -9.82 -9.00 0.41
C GLU A 168 -9.87 -8.50 -1.04
N TYR A 169 -8.78 -8.67 -1.80
CA TYR A 169 -8.73 -8.32 -3.22
C TYR A 169 -9.85 -8.99 -4.04
N LYS A 170 -10.07 -10.30 -3.84
CA LYS A 170 -11.16 -11.03 -4.50
C LYS A 170 -12.54 -10.44 -4.21
N LEU A 171 -12.77 -10.02 -2.97
CA LEU A 171 -14.05 -9.43 -2.56
C LEU A 171 -14.23 -8.02 -3.09
N GLU A 172 -13.18 -7.21 -3.11
CA GLU A 172 -13.20 -5.88 -3.72
C GLU A 172 -13.40 -5.95 -5.24
N TYR A 173 -12.78 -6.91 -5.91
CA TYR A 173 -13.00 -7.17 -7.32
C TYR A 173 -14.43 -7.64 -7.60
N ALA A 174 -14.99 -8.47 -6.71
CA ALA A 174 -16.39 -8.87 -6.80
C ALA A 174 -17.35 -7.67 -6.68
N CYS A 175 -17.09 -6.69 -5.84
CA CYS A 175 -17.88 -5.45 -5.77
C CYS A 175 -17.96 -4.77 -7.15
N LYS A 176 -16.84 -4.63 -7.84
CA LYS A 176 -16.79 -4.02 -9.18
C LYS A 176 -17.59 -4.82 -10.22
N LEU A 177 -17.50 -6.16 -10.16
CA LEU A 177 -18.29 -7.02 -11.04
C LEU A 177 -19.79 -6.91 -10.77
N ILE A 178 -20.19 -6.73 -9.50
CA ILE A 178 -21.59 -6.51 -9.12
C ILE A 178 -22.07 -5.15 -9.62
N GLU A 179 -21.30 -4.09 -9.43
CA GLU A 179 -21.60 -2.73 -9.90
C GLU A 179 -21.72 -2.67 -11.42
N GLY A 180 -20.86 -3.41 -12.14
CA GLY A 180 -20.93 -3.53 -13.59
C GLY A 180 -22.19 -4.21 -14.13
N GLY A 181 -22.94 -4.94 -13.30
CA GLY A 181 -24.27 -5.49 -13.59
C GLY A 181 -24.32 -6.63 -14.62
N SER A 182 -23.19 -6.99 -15.24
CA SER A 182 -23.14 -7.93 -16.38
C SER A 182 -23.23 -9.41 -15.99
N TYR A 183 -23.07 -9.71 -14.69
CA TYR A 183 -22.94 -11.09 -14.20
C TYR A 183 -23.93 -11.38 -13.08
N THR A 184 -24.29 -12.65 -12.95
CA THR A 184 -25.03 -13.15 -11.78
C THR A 184 -24.09 -13.33 -10.58
N ILE A 185 -24.61 -13.32 -9.37
CA ILE A 185 -23.83 -13.55 -8.15
C ILE A 185 -23.12 -14.92 -8.18
N SER A 186 -23.74 -15.92 -8.80
CA SER A 186 -23.15 -17.25 -8.96
C SER A 186 -21.95 -17.25 -9.90
N GLU A 187 -22.02 -16.53 -11.01
CA GLU A 187 -20.91 -16.36 -11.95
C GLU A 187 -19.76 -15.58 -11.31
N ILE A 188 -20.07 -14.46 -10.64
CA ILE A 188 -19.08 -13.67 -9.90
C ILE A 188 -18.35 -14.54 -8.88
N SER A 189 -19.09 -15.36 -8.10
CA SER A 189 -18.51 -16.27 -7.12
C SER A 189 -17.45 -17.20 -7.73
N LYS A 190 -17.71 -17.74 -8.93
CA LYS A 190 -16.75 -18.58 -9.67
C LYS A 190 -15.57 -17.76 -10.16
N MET A 191 -15.81 -16.61 -10.82
CA MET A 191 -14.77 -15.73 -11.37
C MET A 191 -13.76 -15.28 -10.31
N VAL A 192 -14.20 -15.08 -9.06
CA VAL A 192 -13.30 -14.75 -7.95
C VAL A 192 -12.77 -15.99 -7.20
N GLY A 193 -12.99 -17.18 -7.77
CA GLY A 193 -12.39 -18.44 -7.30
C GLY A 193 -12.94 -18.99 -5.99
N TYR A 194 -14.23 -18.80 -5.72
CA TYR A 194 -14.92 -19.48 -4.61
C TYR A 194 -15.54 -20.81 -5.07
N SER A 195 -15.35 -21.84 -4.26
CA SER A 195 -15.87 -23.19 -4.55
C SER A 195 -17.39 -23.30 -4.49
N SER A 196 -18.07 -22.34 -3.86
CA SER A 196 -19.53 -22.29 -3.82
C SER A 196 -20.04 -20.87 -3.57
N PRO A 197 -21.21 -20.52 -4.12
CA PRO A 197 -21.86 -19.22 -3.87
C PRO A 197 -22.13 -18.95 -2.38
N SER A 198 -22.42 -19.97 -1.59
CA SER A 198 -22.66 -19.82 -0.15
C SER A 198 -21.40 -19.36 0.59
N LYS A 199 -20.23 -19.96 0.30
CA LYS A 199 -18.94 -19.52 0.89
C LYS A 199 -18.57 -18.12 0.46
N PHE A 200 -18.84 -17.77 -0.79
CA PHE A 200 -18.66 -16.43 -1.30
C PHE A 200 -19.54 -15.43 -0.56
N THR A 201 -20.84 -15.69 -0.46
CA THR A 201 -21.82 -14.82 0.21
C THR A 201 -21.45 -14.59 1.67
N GLN A 202 -21.02 -15.64 2.38
CA GLN A 202 -20.55 -15.50 3.75
C GLN A 202 -19.32 -14.61 3.84
N ALA A 203 -18.28 -14.88 3.04
CA ALA A 203 -17.04 -14.12 3.04
C ALA A 203 -17.26 -12.65 2.64
N PHE A 204 -18.14 -12.40 1.68
CA PHE A 204 -18.52 -11.07 1.22
C PHE A 204 -19.23 -10.28 2.33
N LYS A 205 -20.22 -10.91 2.99
CA LYS A 205 -20.94 -10.28 4.12
C LYS A 205 -20.01 -9.97 5.30
N GLU A 206 -19.07 -10.89 5.61
CA GLU A 206 -18.08 -10.67 6.67
C GLU A 206 -17.17 -9.46 6.39
N TYR A 207 -16.83 -9.21 5.12
CA TYR A 207 -15.88 -8.18 4.74
C TYR A 207 -16.56 -6.85 4.40
N ILE A 208 -17.65 -6.87 3.64
CA ILE A 208 -18.35 -5.67 3.14
C ILE A 208 -19.47 -5.21 4.10
N GLY A 209 -20.00 -6.11 4.94
CA GLY A 209 -21.07 -5.82 5.90
C GLY A 209 -22.48 -6.17 5.41
N CYS A 210 -22.67 -6.40 4.11
CA CYS A 210 -23.95 -6.83 3.53
C CYS A 210 -23.76 -7.98 2.54
N THR A 211 -24.84 -8.66 2.17
CA THR A 211 -24.76 -9.74 1.16
C THR A 211 -24.54 -9.18 -0.25
N PRO A 212 -23.97 -9.97 -1.19
CA PRO A 212 -23.82 -9.55 -2.58
C PRO A 212 -25.13 -9.12 -3.26
N SER A 213 -26.26 -9.74 -2.88
CA SER A 213 -27.58 -9.39 -3.41
C SER A 213 -28.13 -8.07 -2.84
N GLU A 214 -27.78 -7.74 -1.61
CA GLU A 214 -28.10 -6.44 -0.99
C GLU A 214 -27.22 -5.34 -1.56
N TYR A 215 -25.95 -5.64 -1.84
CA TYR A 215 -25.00 -4.71 -2.45
C TYR A 215 -25.36 -4.34 -3.89
N LYS A 216 -25.99 -5.25 -4.63
CA LYS A 216 -26.42 -5.05 -6.03
C LYS A 216 -27.61 -4.08 -6.17
N LYS A 217 -28.32 -3.75 -5.10
CA LYS A 217 -29.50 -2.83 -5.13
C LYS A 217 -29.07 -1.38 -5.17
#